data_9fad1dc55851cae2685d60cde511ca1e
#
_entry.id   9fad1dc55851cae2685d60cde511ca1e
#
_cell.length_a   1.000
_cell.length_b   1.000
_cell.length_c   1.000
_cell.angle_alpha   90.00
_cell.angle_beta   90.00
_cell.angle_gamma   90.00
#
_symmetry.space_group_name_H-M   'P 1'
#
loop_
_entity.id
_entity.type
_entity.pdbx_description
1 polymer ?
#
loop_
_entity_poly.entity_id
_entity_poly.type
_entity_poly.pdbx_seq_one_letter_code
_entity_poly.pdbx_strand_id
1 'polypeptide(L)'
;DIWACGDCVQMKNRITGKPAYVPLGTTANKQGRIAGGNVAGGHDTIKGILGSMVTKVFELFIAATGLSKEQAAGEGYDAISVSITKADRASYYPGGRDNHICLIVDKKTGRLLGAQGIGSQTIAGRINVLATAITCGMTVEEINELDLVYAPPTAPVYDPILIAANQAMKKITE
;
A
#
# COMPACT_ATOMS: atom_id res chain seq x y z
N ASP A 1 -10.77 -27.46 -20.09
CA ASP A 1 -10.69 -26.29 -19.22
C ASP A 1 -9.88 -25.21 -19.92
N ILE A 2 -10.23 -23.94 -19.67
CA ILE A 2 -9.56 -22.76 -20.25
C ILE A 2 -9.03 -21.92 -19.10
N TRP A 3 -7.76 -21.55 -19.17
CA TRP A 3 -7.09 -20.68 -18.21
C TRP A 3 -6.66 -19.39 -18.88
N ALA A 4 -6.75 -18.26 -18.15
CA ALA A 4 -6.28 -16.96 -18.61
C ALA A 4 -5.41 -16.30 -17.54
N CYS A 5 -4.35 -15.61 -17.96
CA CYS A 5 -3.44 -14.89 -17.08
C CYS A 5 -2.80 -13.68 -17.80
N GLY A 6 -2.27 -12.76 -17.05
CA GLY A 6 -1.62 -11.54 -17.56
C GLY A 6 -2.57 -10.35 -17.63
N ASP A 7 -2.16 -9.33 -18.36
CA ASP A 7 -2.85 -8.03 -18.42
C ASP A 7 -4.24 -8.07 -19.06
N CYS A 8 -4.60 -9.16 -19.70
CA CYS A 8 -5.94 -9.38 -20.26
C CYS A 8 -6.97 -9.87 -19.22
N VAL A 9 -6.56 -10.12 -17.97
CA VAL A 9 -7.41 -10.76 -16.95
C VAL A 9 -7.85 -9.75 -15.88
N GLN A 10 -9.15 -9.72 -15.64
CA GLN A 10 -9.74 -9.02 -14.52
C GLN A 10 -9.52 -9.80 -13.22
N MET A 11 -9.21 -9.08 -12.13
CA MET A 11 -8.98 -9.66 -10.82
C MET A 11 -9.96 -9.12 -9.78
N LYS A 12 -10.10 -9.84 -8.67
CA LYS A 12 -10.85 -9.34 -7.52
C LYS A 12 -10.02 -8.31 -6.75
N ASN A 13 -10.56 -7.11 -6.52
CA ASN A 13 -9.98 -6.15 -5.58
C ASN A 13 -10.10 -6.69 -4.16
N ARG A 14 -8.99 -6.71 -3.42
CA ARG A 14 -8.93 -7.32 -2.09
C ARG A 14 -9.70 -6.55 -1.01
N ILE A 15 -9.89 -5.26 -1.20
CA ILE A 15 -10.59 -4.39 -0.26
C ILE A 15 -12.09 -4.43 -0.51
N THR A 16 -12.52 -4.21 -1.75
CA THR A 16 -13.92 -4.08 -2.12
C THR A 16 -14.60 -5.41 -2.43
N GLY A 17 -13.81 -6.43 -2.74
CA GLY A 17 -14.33 -7.71 -3.22
C GLY A 17 -14.86 -7.68 -4.65
N LYS A 18 -14.88 -6.52 -5.30
CA LYS A 18 -15.40 -6.32 -6.66
C LYS A 18 -14.32 -6.62 -7.72
N PRO A 19 -14.75 -6.90 -8.97
CA PRO A 19 -13.83 -7.01 -10.09
C PRO A 19 -13.02 -5.71 -10.30
N ALA A 20 -11.73 -5.86 -10.61
CA ALA A 20 -10.83 -4.75 -10.91
C ALA A 20 -9.88 -5.14 -12.04
N TYR A 21 -9.62 -4.20 -12.93
CA TYR A 21 -8.62 -4.32 -13.97
C TYR A 21 -7.34 -3.58 -13.57
N VAL A 22 -6.28 -4.34 -13.32
CA VAL A 22 -4.99 -3.81 -12.83
C VAL A 22 -3.86 -4.50 -13.59
N PRO A 23 -3.47 -4.00 -14.77
CA PRO A 23 -2.43 -4.59 -15.60
C PRO A 23 -1.05 -4.25 -15.05
N LEU A 24 -0.55 -5.07 -14.13
CA LEU A 24 0.75 -4.92 -13.48
C LEU A 24 1.55 -6.23 -13.54
N GLY A 25 2.84 -6.12 -13.78
CA GLY A 25 3.75 -7.26 -13.88
C GLY A 25 3.73 -8.18 -12.66
N THR A 26 3.56 -7.65 -11.45
CA THR A 26 3.41 -8.43 -10.21
C THR A 26 2.14 -9.28 -10.21
N THR A 27 1.04 -8.76 -10.74
CA THR A 27 -0.23 -9.47 -10.89
C THR A 27 -0.10 -10.53 -11.97
N ALA A 28 0.39 -10.17 -13.16
CA ALA A 28 0.60 -11.08 -14.28
C ALA A 28 1.49 -12.28 -13.92
N ASN A 29 2.59 -12.04 -13.21
CA ASN A 29 3.50 -13.10 -12.75
C ASN A 29 2.80 -14.10 -11.80
N LYS A 30 2.07 -13.62 -10.82
CA LYS A 30 1.31 -14.49 -9.89
C LYS A 30 0.24 -15.29 -10.62
N GLN A 31 -0.50 -14.67 -11.53
CA GLN A 31 -1.51 -15.34 -12.36
C GLN A 31 -0.87 -16.44 -13.21
N GLY A 32 0.25 -16.14 -13.89
CA GLY A 32 0.95 -17.11 -14.74
C GLY A 32 1.43 -18.33 -13.97
N ARG A 33 1.97 -18.14 -12.77
CA ARG A 33 2.40 -19.26 -11.90
C ARG A 33 1.24 -20.14 -11.47
N ILE A 34 0.11 -19.55 -11.08
CA ILE A 34 -1.08 -20.29 -10.64
C ILE A 34 -1.73 -20.99 -11.85
N ALA A 35 -1.89 -20.28 -12.97
CA ALA A 35 -2.46 -20.88 -14.18
C ALA A 35 -1.63 -22.07 -14.66
N GLY A 36 -0.29 -21.93 -14.73
CA GLY A 36 0.62 -23.01 -15.10
C GLY A 36 0.57 -24.19 -14.13
N GLY A 37 0.53 -23.94 -12.82
CA GLY A 37 0.36 -24.97 -11.80
C GLY A 37 -0.96 -25.72 -11.94
N ASN A 38 -2.06 -24.99 -12.19
CA ASN A 38 -3.38 -25.60 -12.35
C ASN A 38 -3.51 -26.40 -13.64
N VAL A 39 -2.91 -25.95 -14.74
CA VAL A 39 -2.79 -26.75 -15.98
C VAL A 39 -2.07 -28.09 -15.73
N ALA A 40 -1.12 -28.09 -14.81
CA ALA A 40 -0.38 -29.30 -14.40
C ALA A 40 -1.11 -30.14 -13.32
N GLY A 41 -2.39 -29.84 -13.03
CA GLY A 41 -3.22 -30.60 -12.07
C GLY A 41 -3.33 -29.97 -10.68
N GLY A 42 -2.81 -28.77 -10.46
CA GLY A 42 -3.00 -28.01 -9.20
C GLY A 42 -4.38 -27.36 -9.10
N HIS A 43 -4.69 -26.80 -7.92
CA HIS A 43 -5.99 -26.14 -7.62
C HIS A 43 -5.80 -24.82 -6.86
N ASP A 44 -4.72 -24.09 -7.13
CA ASP A 44 -4.42 -22.82 -6.46
C ASP A 44 -5.34 -21.68 -6.91
N THR A 45 -5.56 -20.73 -6.01
CA THR A 45 -6.38 -19.53 -6.27
C THR A 45 -5.70 -18.25 -5.80
N ILE A 46 -6.02 -17.12 -6.42
CA ILE A 46 -5.59 -15.79 -5.99
C ILE A 46 -6.70 -15.14 -5.16
N LYS A 47 -6.39 -14.76 -3.91
CA LYS A 47 -7.35 -14.12 -2.99
C LYS A 47 -7.72 -12.67 -3.37
N GLY A 48 -7.16 -12.14 -4.44
CA GLY A 48 -7.34 -10.77 -4.90
C GLY A 48 -6.06 -9.94 -4.84
N ILE A 49 -6.15 -8.72 -5.35
CA ILE A 49 -5.04 -7.79 -5.51
C ILE A 49 -5.33 -6.44 -4.89
N LEU A 50 -4.27 -5.67 -4.58
CA LEU A 50 -4.34 -4.28 -4.10
C LEU A 50 -3.97 -3.26 -5.18
N GLY A 51 -3.33 -3.68 -6.27
CA GLY A 51 -2.80 -2.78 -7.28
C GLY A 51 -1.55 -2.02 -6.82
N SER A 52 -0.71 -2.65 -6.00
CA SER A 52 0.52 -2.02 -5.51
C SER A 52 1.50 -1.75 -6.64
N MET A 53 1.98 -0.51 -6.73
CA MET A 53 2.89 -0.06 -7.79
C MET A 53 3.96 0.88 -7.27
N VAL A 54 5.06 0.95 -7.99
CA VAL A 54 6.09 1.99 -7.85
C VAL A 54 6.65 2.34 -9.22
N THR A 55 6.92 3.62 -9.43
CA THR A 55 7.64 4.11 -10.61
C THR A 55 8.67 5.15 -10.21
N LYS A 56 9.73 5.29 -11.02
CA LYS A 56 10.72 6.35 -10.87
C LYS A 56 10.49 7.41 -11.94
N VAL A 57 10.41 8.67 -11.50
CA VAL A 57 10.30 9.85 -12.38
C VAL A 57 11.42 10.79 -12.00
N PHE A 58 12.43 10.90 -12.84
CA PHE A 58 13.69 11.58 -12.53
C PHE A 58 14.30 11.05 -11.23
N GLU A 59 14.45 11.89 -10.21
CA GLU A 59 15.02 11.53 -8.91
C GLU A 59 13.97 11.14 -7.86
N LEU A 60 12.69 11.18 -8.23
CA LEU A 60 11.58 10.84 -7.33
C LEU A 60 11.05 9.44 -7.61
N PHE A 61 10.66 8.77 -6.54
CA PHE A 61 9.89 7.54 -6.59
C PHE A 61 8.45 7.84 -6.20
N ILE A 62 7.51 7.35 -6.99
CA ILE A 62 6.07 7.46 -6.75
C ILE A 62 5.54 6.05 -6.54
N ALA A 63 4.90 5.80 -5.42
CA ALA A 63 4.37 4.48 -5.10
C ALA A 63 2.95 4.58 -4.54
N ALA A 64 2.15 3.55 -4.78
CA ALA A 64 0.76 3.49 -4.31
C ALA A 64 0.33 2.05 -4.04
N THR A 65 -0.66 1.89 -3.17
CA THR A 65 -1.33 0.62 -2.90
C THR A 65 -2.75 0.85 -2.39
N GLY A 66 -3.66 -0.08 -2.66
CA GLY A 66 -5.06 0.00 -2.24
C GLY A 66 -5.86 1.05 -3.02
N LEU A 67 -6.80 1.71 -2.34
CA LEU A 67 -7.76 2.64 -2.95
C LEU A 67 -7.30 4.09 -2.82
N SER A 68 -7.65 4.93 -3.81
CA SER A 68 -7.65 6.39 -3.62
C SER A 68 -8.83 6.80 -2.72
N LYS A 69 -8.82 8.04 -2.24
CA LYS A 69 -9.94 8.57 -1.44
C LYS A 69 -11.25 8.54 -2.23
N GLU A 70 -11.20 8.92 -3.50
CA GLU A 70 -12.35 8.95 -4.41
C GLU A 70 -12.88 7.54 -4.67
N GLN A 71 -11.97 6.57 -4.90
CA GLN A 71 -12.34 5.16 -5.06
C GLN A 71 -13.00 4.61 -3.80
N ALA A 72 -12.42 4.88 -2.62
CA ALA A 72 -12.97 4.43 -1.35
C ALA A 72 -14.37 5.04 -1.09
N ALA A 73 -14.54 6.33 -1.34
CA ALA A 73 -15.83 6.99 -1.21
C ALA A 73 -16.87 6.42 -2.20
N GLY A 74 -16.48 6.16 -3.45
CA GLY A 74 -17.33 5.52 -4.46
C GLY A 74 -17.76 4.09 -4.09
N GLU A 75 -16.99 3.42 -3.23
CA GLU A 75 -17.31 2.10 -2.66
C GLU A 75 -18.13 2.16 -1.36
N GLY A 76 -18.50 3.37 -0.90
CA GLY A 76 -19.37 3.59 0.28
C GLY A 76 -18.60 3.66 1.62
N TYR A 77 -17.27 3.75 1.60
CA TYR A 77 -16.50 4.01 2.81
C TYR A 77 -16.58 5.47 3.23
N ASP A 78 -16.57 5.73 4.53
CA ASP A 78 -16.37 7.07 5.08
C ASP A 78 -14.88 7.42 5.05
N ALA A 79 -14.39 7.68 3.83
CA ALA A 79 -12.97 7.78 3.56
C ALA A 79 -12.39 9.16 3.90
N ILE A 80 -11.44 9.19 4.82
CA ILE A 80 -10.59 10.35 5.08
C ILE A 80 -9.19 10.14 4.50
N SER A 81 -8.50 11.23 4.20
CA SER A 81 -7.08 11.20 3.82
C SER A 81 -6.24 12.02 4.79
N VAL A 82 -5.07 11.50 5.10
CA VAL A 82 -4.09 12.16 5.97
C VAL A 82 -2.74 12.14 5.29
N SER A 83 -2.13 13.32 5.13
CA SER A 83 -0.83 13.48 4.48
C SER A 83 0.20 14.03 5.44
N ILE A 84 1.40 13.49 5.37
CA ILE A 84 2.57 13.98 6.11
C ILE A 84 3.77 14.14 5.17
N THR A 85 4.71 14.96 5.59
CA THR A 85 6.03 15.09 4.96
C THR A 85 7.08 14.92 6.03
N LYS A 86 7.96 13.94 5.88
CA LYS A 86 9.04 13.65 6.83
C LYS A 86 10.26 13.11 6.11
N ALA A 87 11.44 13.40 6.69
CA ALA A 87 12.69 12.86 6.20
C ALA A 87 12.69 11.32 6.20
N ASP A 88 13.36 10.74 5.22
CA ASP A 88 13.45 9.28 5.02
C ASP A 88 14.39 8.61 6.02
N ARG A 89 15.23 9.38 6.73
CA ARG A 89 16.23 8.92 7.71
C ARG A 89 16.44 9.94 8.83
N ALA A 90 17.34 9.64 9.77
CA ALA A 90 17.67 10.55 10.86
C ALA A 90 18.16 11.91 10.32
N SER A 91 17.66 13.01 10.86
CA SER A 91 17.93 14.37 10.36
C SER A 91 19.39 14.79 10.38
N TYR A 92 20.17 14.22 11.30
CA TYR A 92 21.62 14.47 11.41
C TYR A 92 22.46 13.59 10.47
N TYR A 93 21.85 12.59 9.79
CA TYR A 93 22.56 11.72 8.88
C TYR A 93 22.53 12.30 7.45
N PRO A 94 23.70 12.38 6.75
CA PRO A 94 23.78 13.03 5.45
C PRO A 94 22.90 12.38 4.37
N GLY A 95 22.47 13.16 3.39
CA GLY A 95 21.76 12.69 2.20
C GLY A 95 20.31 12.32 2.43
N GLY A 96 19.73 12.71 3.56
CA GLY A 96 18.30 12.57 3.82
C GLY A 96 17.45 13.34 2.80
N ARG A 97 16.29 12.77 2.43
CA ARG A 97 15.30 13.38 1.54
C ARG A 97 13.93 13.22 2.14
N ASP A 98 13.04 14.16 1.84
CA ASP A 98 11.66 14.07 2.30
C ASP A 98 10.89 12.97 1.57
N ASN A 99 10.08 12.27 2.35
CA ASN A 99 9.01 11.40 1.87
C ASN A 99 7.66 12.04 2.22
N HIS A 100 6.82 12.17 1.22
CA HIS A 100 5.42 12.55 1.37
C HIS A 100 4.60 11.27 1.37
N ILE A 101 3.82 11.03 2.42
CA ILE A 101 2.96 9.85 2.57
C ILE A 101 1.53 10.32 2.82
N CYS A 102 0.61 9.76 2.06
CA CYS A 102 -0.82 9.95 2.22
C CYS A 102 -1.46 8.59 2.57
N LEU A 103 -2.17 8.52 3.68
CA LEU A 103 -3.00 7.38 4.07
C LEU A 103 -4.46 7.67 3.75
N ILE A 104 -5.16 6.64 3.24
CA ILE A 104 -6.61 6.64 3.04
C ILE A 104 -7.21 5.68 4.05
N VAL A 105 -8.08 6.19 4.91
CA VAL A 105 -8.58 5.46 6.08
C VAL A 105 -10.11 5.53 6.12
N ASP A 106 -10.76 4.44 6.48
CA ASP A 106 -12.18 4.45 6.81
C ASP A 106 -12.38 5.05 8.21
N LYS A 107 -13.04 6.22 8.27
CA LYS A 107 -13.27 6.95 9.53
C LYS A 107 -14.06 6.12 10.55
N LYS A 108 -14.97 5.26 10.11
CA LYS A 108 -15.81 4.45 10.98
C LYS A 108 -15.07 3.32 11.69
N THR A 109 -14.14 2.70 10.99
CA THR A 109 -13.47 1.48 11.49
C THR A 109 -12.00 1.69 11.83
N GLY A 110 -11.40 2.81 11.44
CA GLY A 110 -9.97 3.05 11.52
C GLY A 110 -9.12 2.22 10.54
N ARG A 111 -9.73 1.39 9.68
CA ARG A 111 -8.99 0.51 8.76
C ARG A 111 -8.28 1.29 7.67
N LEU A 112 -7.05 0.89 7.38
CA LEU A 112 -6.31 1.40 6.23
C LEU A 112 -6.91 0.83 4.95
N LEU A 113 -7.30 1.72 4.02
CA LEU A 113 -7.89 1.37 2.71
C LEU A 113 -6.92 1.61 1.56
N GLY A 114 -5.95 2.50 1.74
CA GLY A 114 -5.00 2.84 0.70
C GLY A 114 -3.85 3.69 1.21
N ALA A 115 -2.79 3.73 0.42
CA ALA A 115 -1.65 4.59 0.69
C ALA A 115 -0.98 5.05 -0.60
N GLN A 116 -0.49 6.27 -0.59
CA GLN A 116 0.29 6.86 -1.67
C GLN A 116 1.55 7.48 -1.08
N GLY A 117 2.63 7.46 -1.83
CA GLY A 117 3.87 8.05 -1.40
C GLY A 117 4.71 8.58 -2.56
N ILE A 118 5.41 9.68 -2.30
CA ILE A 118 6.39 10.25 -3.23
C ILE A 118 7.61 10.69 -2.44
N GLY A 119 8.81 10.42 -2.96
CA GLY A 119 10.05 10.81 -2.30
C GLY A 119 11.27 10.05 -2.76
N SER A 120 12.13 9.69 -1.82
CA SER A 120 13.32 8.88 -2.09
C SER A 120 12.96 7.41 -2.38
N GLN A 121 13.96 6.62 -2.78
CA GLN A 121 13.78 5.17 -3.01
C GLN A 121 13.17 4.43 -1.80
N THR A 122 13.36 4.94 -0.59
CA THR A 122 12.83 4.34 0.64
C THR A 122 11.30 4.28 0.67
N ILE A 123 10.63 5.11 -0.15
CA ILE A 123 9.15 5.13 -0.22
C ILE A 123 8.58 3.79 -0.67
N ALA A 124 9.28 3.06 -1.55
CA ALA A 124 8.83 1.75 -2.03
C ALA A 124 8.72 0.73 -0.88
N GLY A 125 9.70 0.71 0.03
CA GLY A 125 9.67 -0.16 1.21
C GLY A 125 8.51 0.20 2.14
N ARG A 126 8.26 1.48 2.37
CA ARG A 126 7.15 1.98 3.20
C ARG A 126 5.79 1.61 2.63
N ILE A 127 5.61 1.77 1.32
CA ILE A 127 4.36 1.35 0.66
C ILE A 127 4.18 -0.19 0.72
N ASN A 128 5.26 -0.98 0.70
CA ASN A 128 5.15 -2.43 0.91
C ASN A 128 4.68 -2.79 2.32
N VAL A 129 5.13 -2.08 3.37
CA VAL A 129 4.61 -2.25 4.74
C VAL A 129 3.12 -1.93 4.78
N LEU A 130 2.70 -0.80 4.17
CA LEU A 130 1.30 -0.40 4.12
C LEU A 130 0.44 -1.36 3.28
N ALA A 131 0.98 -1.93 2.20
CA ALA A 131 0.30 -2.98 1.44
C ALA A 131 0.08 -4.25 2.27
N THR A 132 1.05 -4.60 3.12
CA THR A 132 0.91 -5.70 4.08
C THR A 132 -0.16 -5.38 5.12
N ALA A 133 -0.14 -4.18 5.67
CA ALA A 133 -1.16 -3.72 6.63
C ALA A 133 -2.58 -3.79 6.05
N ILE A 134 -2.80 -3.30 4.81
CA ILE A 134 -4.09 -3.43 4.12
C ILE A 134 -4.46 -4.90 3.91
N THR A 135 -3.49 -5.72 3.50
CA THR A 135 -3.70 -7.16 3.28
C THR A 135 -4.17 -7.88 4.54
N CYS A 136 -3.64 -7.49 5.70
CA CYS A 136 -4.01 -8.02 7.01
C CYS A 136 -5.27 -7.35 7.60
N GLY A 137 -5.77 -6.29 6.98
CA GLY A 137 -6.94 -5.54 7.44
C GLY A 137 -6.67 -4.65 8.64
N MET A 138 -5.43 -4.22 8.84
CA MET A 138 -5.01 -3.44 10.00
C MET A 138 -5.67 -2.05 10.04
N THR A 139 -5.92 -1.59 11.27
CA THR A 139 -6.31 -0.22 11.58
C THR A 139 -5.09 0.69 11.69
N VAL A 140 -5.29 2.00 11.66
CA VAL A 140 -4.19 2.96 11.89
C VAL A 140 -3.65 2.91 13.32
N GLU A 141 -4.45 2.48 14.30
CA GLU A 141 -4.00 2.23 15.66
C GLU A 141 -2.98 1.07 15.70
N GLU A 142 -3.32 -0.08 15.12
CA GLU A 142 -2.41 -1.23 15.00
C GLU A 142 -1.16 -0.90 14.20
N ILE A 143 -1.27 -0.06 13.15
CA ILE A 143 -0.10 0.41 12.38
C ILE A 143 0.81 1.29 13.24
N ASN A 144 0.24 2.16 14.10
CA ASN A 144 1.02 3.04 14.99
C ASN A 144 1.83 2.26 16.04
N GLU A 145 1.43 1.01 16.35
CA GLU A 145 2.10 0.12 17.29
C GLU A 145 3.18 -0.77 16.64
N LEU A 146 3.37 -0.68 15.32
CA LEU A 146 4.37 -1.51 14.64
C LEU A 146 5.79 -1.20 15.14
N ASP A 147 6.54 -2.26 15.45
CA ASP A 147 7.98 -2.21 15.73
C ASP A 147 8.75 -2.24 14.41
N LEU A 148 9.07 -1.06 13.88
CA LEU A 148 9.78 -0.90 12.61
C LEU A 148 11.28 -0.71 12.83
N VAL A 149 12.08 -1.22 11.90
CA VAL A 149 13.53 -1.14 11.97
C VAL A 149 14.03 0.31 11.93
N TYR A 150 15.05 0.59 12.73
CA TYR A 150 15.73 1.87 12.80
C TYR A 150 17.27 1.73 12.71
N ALA A 151 17.85 2.58 11.90
CA ALA A 151 19.26 2.98 12.00
C ALA A 151 19.41 4.36 11.32
N PRO A 152 20.34 5.22 11.79
CA PRO A 152 20.49 6.59 11.25
C PRO A 152 20.52 6.71 9.73
N PRO A 153 21.20 5.82 8.98
CA PRO A 153 21.26 5.89 7.52
C PRO A 153 20.00 5.37 6.80
N THR A 154 19.09 4.67 7.47
CA THR A 154 17.99 3.92 6.83
C THR A 154 16.61 4.45 7.14
N ALA A 155 16.39 4.85 8.39
CA ALA A 155 15.09 5.37 8.86
C ALA A 155 15.28 6.32 10.04
N PRO A 156 14.34 7.24 10.33
CA PRO A 156 14.29 7.93 11.60
C PRO A 156 13.78 6.99 12.70
N VAL A 157 14.07 7.32 13.98
CA VAL A 157 13.59 6.53 15.14
C VAL A 157 12.07 6.33 15.10
N TYR A 158 11.34 7.36 14.72
CA TYR A 158 9.89 7.30 14.53
C TYR A 158 9.60 7.37 13.04
N ASP A 159 9.32 6.21 12.43
CA ASP A 159 9.18 6.11 10.98
C ASP A 159 8.02 6.98 10.46
N PRO A 160 8.13 7.59 9.28
CA PRO A 160 7.05 8.34 8.66
C PRO A 160 5.70 7.61 8.61
N ILE A 161 5.69 6.28 8.48
CA ILE A 161 4.44 5.49 8.54
C ILE A 161 3.74 5.65 9.88
N LEU A 162 4.48 5.56 10.99
CA LEU A 162 3.93 5.70 12.35
C LEU A 162 3.42 7.12 12.60
N ILE A 163 4.15 8.12 12.08
CA ILE A 163 3.71 9.52 12.15
C ILE A 163 2.39 9.72 11.39
N ALA A 164 2.28 9.16 10.19
CA ALA A 164 1.07 9.24 9.39
C ALA A 164 -0.12 8.54 10.07
N ALA A 165 0.10 7.35 10.64
CA ALA A 165 -0.90 6.61 11.40
C ALA A 165 -1.37 7.39 12.63
N ASN A 166 -0.45 7.99 13.41
CA ASN A 166 -0.78 8.83 14.57
C ASN A 166 -1.62 10.06 14.17
N GLN A 167 -1.30 10.72 13.06
CA GLN A 167 -2.12 11.84 12.56
C GLN A 167 -3.50 11.37 12.08
N ALA A 168 -3.60 10.16 11.49
CA ALA A 168 -4.88 9.59 11.10
C ALA A 168 -5.77 9.28 12.32
N MET A 169 -5.20 8.74 13.39
CA MET A 169 -5.93 8.50 14.65
C MET A 169 -6.57 9.78 15.20
N LYS A 170 -5.82 10.89 15.22
CA LYS A 170 -6.35 12.20 15.65
C LYS A 170 -7.51 12.65 14.79
N LYS A 171 -7.38 12.53 13.46
CA LYS A 171 -8.41 12.96 12.52
C LYS A 171 -9.68 12.09 12.54
N ILE A 172 -9.59 10.85 13.01
CA ILE A 172 -10.76 9.98 13.21
C ILE A 172 -11.60 10.46 14.39
N THR A 173 -10.96 11.00 15.43
CA THR A 173 -11.62 11.44 16.67
C THR A 173 -12.19 12.87 16.60
N GLU A 174 -11.86 13.64 15.57
CA GLU A 174 -12.44 14.93 15.23
C GLU A 174 -13.79 14.77 14.49
#